data_278eab3b6fa6cb5e44ddb5d288f0e248
#
_entry.id   278eab3b6fa6cb5e44ddb5d288f0e248
#
_cell.length_a   1.000
_cell.length_b   1.000
_cell.length_c   1.000
_cell.angle_alpha   90.00
_cell.angle_beta   90.00
_cell.angle_gamma   90.00
#
_symmetry.space_group_name_H-M   'P 1'
#
loop_
_entity.id
_entity.type
_entity.pdbx_description
1 polymer ?
#
loop_
_entity_poly.entity_id
_entity_poly.type
_entity_poly.pdbx_seq_one_letter_code
_entity_poly.pdbx_strand_id
1 'polypeptide(L)'
;MGRDGESKILFPTMKSLDSDKKANKTSEAVPAASAQTASVSAESVQLDLSKVKIEPLFEEFVDFDTFAKSDFRVVKIEACEAVPKSKKLLKFTLNDGTDKKRTILSGIHEYYEPEQLVGKTCVAITNLPTRMMMGIPSEGMLISAVYEYDGHEGLNLLMLDDAIPAGAKLY
;
A
#
# COMPACT_ATOMS: atom_id res chain seq x y z
N MET A 1 -48.70 15.11 8.71
CA MET A 1 -48.39 13.75 8.26
C MET A 1 -46.89 13.66 7.99
N GLY A 2 -46.19 13.06 8.92
CA GLY A 2 -44.74 12.89 8.88
C GLY A 2 -44.36 11.78 7.93
N ARG A 3 -43.18 11.90 7.37
CA ARG A 3 -42.39 10.75 6.93
C ARG A 3 -40.93 11.03 7.22
N ASP A 4 -40.51 10.43 8.30
CA ASP A 4 -39.12 10.35 8.71
C ASP A 4 -38.38 9.43 7.75
N GLY A 5 -37.46 10.01 6.98
CA GLY A 5 -36.52 9.27 6.18
C GLY A 5 -35.24 8.98 7.00
N GLU A 6 -35.26 7.93 7.79
CA GLU A 6 -34.04 7.45 8.43
C GLU A 6 -33.08 6.89 7.39
N SER A 7 -32.04 7.65 7.16
CA SER A 7 -30.87 7.18 6.45
C SER A 7 -30.05 6.26 7.37
N LYS A 8 -30.27 4.96 7.28
CA LYS A 8 -29.46 3.96 7.96
C LYS A 8 -28.12 3.79 7.23
N ILE A 9 -27.08 4.37 7.77
CA ILE A 9 -25.72 4.02 7.41
C ILE A 9 -25.42 2.66 8.02
N LEU A 10 -25.41 1.62 7.20
CA LEU A 10 -25.04 0.27 7.59
C LEU A 10 -23.50 0.16 7.59
N PHE A 11 -22.92 0.33 8.77
CA PHE A 11 -21.59 -0.25 9.02
C PHE A 11 -21.78 -1.75 9.23
N PRO A 12 -21.01 -2.65 8.56
CA PRO A 12 -21.08 -4.06 8.86
C PRO A 12 -20.55 -4.29 10.28
N THR A 13 -21.45 -4.62 11.18
CA THR A 13 -21.11 -5.02 12.54
C THR A 13 -20.40 -6.35 12.47
N MET A 14 -19.18 -6.42 12.97
CA MET A 14 -18.50 -7.68 13.21
C MET A 14 -19.35 -8.51 14.17
N LYS A 15 -19.88 -9.64 13.70
CA LYS A 15 -20.48 -10.64 14.58
C LYS A 15 -19.36 -11.32 15.38
N SER A 16 -19.40 -11.14 16.67
CA SER A 16 -18.64 -11.94 17.63
C SER A 16 -19.03 -13.41 17.45
N LEU A 17 -18.02 -14.24 17.21
CA LEU A 17 -18.14 -15.69 17.26
C LEU A 17 -18.26 -16.10 18.72
N ASP A 18 -19.47 -16.43 19.13
CA ASP A 18 -19.68 -17.18 20.36
C ASP A 18 -19.29 -18.63 20.17
N SER A 19 -18.49 -19.08 21.12
CA SER A 19 -18.01 -20.42 21.27
C SER A 19 -19.12 -21.39 21.58
N ASP A 20 -19.23 -22.46 20.80
CA ASP A 20 -19.82 -23.70 21.29
C ASP A 20 -18.87 -24.88 21.11
N LYS A 21 -18.57 -25.39 22.29
CA LYS A 21 -17.72 -26.51 22.65
C LYS A 21 -18.42 -27.81 22.31
N LYS A 22 -17.85 -28.65 21.43
CA LYS A 22 -18.00 -30.09 21.65
C LYS A 22 -16.81 -30.87 21.12
N ALA A 23 -16.14 -31.50 22.05
CA ALA A 23 -15.06 -32.43 21.83
C ALA A 23 -15.52 -33.69 21.12
N ASN A 24 -14.73 -34.22 20.19
CA ASN A 24 -14.48 -35.64 20.15
C ASN A 24 -13.10 -35.97 19.56
N LYS A 25 -12.50 -36.90 20.21
CA LYS A 25 -11.17 -37.46 20.18
C LYS A 25 -11.04 -38.45 19.04
N THR A 26 -10.00 -38.40 18.25
CA THR A 26 -9.20 -39.60 17.89
C THR A 26 -7.91 -39.18 17.17
N SER A 27 -6.86 -39.77 17.64
CA SER A 27 -5.46 -39.69 17.28
C SER A 27 -5.14 -40.13 15.85
N GLU A 28 -4.20 -39.45 15.19
CA GLU A 28 -3.04 -40.11 14.58
C GLU A 28 -1.95 -39.08 14.24
N ALA A 29 -0.78 -39.41 14.66
CA ALA A 29 0.44 -38.61 14.48
C ALA A 29 1.10 -38.93 13.16
N VAL A 30 1.60 -37.92 12.45
CA VAL A 30 2.69 -38.03 11.50
C VAL A 30 3.49 -36.72 11.46
N PRO A 31 4.79 -36.74 11.08
CA PRO A 31 5.81 -36.01 11.80
C PRO A 31 6.09 -34.62 11.25
N ALA A 32 6.66 -33.82 12.14
CA ALA A 32 7.21 -32.49 11.92
C ALA A 32 8.18 -32.41 10.74
N ALA A 33 7.84 -31.57 9.76
CA ALA A 33 8.83 -30.93 8.92
C ALA A 33 9.05 -29.53 9.47
N SER A 34 10.22 -29.30 10.01
CA SER A 34 10.68 -28.04 10.56
C SER A 34 10.72 -26.98 9.46
N ALA A 35 9.72 -26.11 9.41
CA ALA A 35 9.85 -24.82 8.75
C ALA A 35 10.61 -23.90 9.70
N GLN A 36 11.87 -23.70 9.45
CA GLN A 36 12.64 -22.64 10.04
C GLN A 36 12.03 -21.32 9.55
N THR A 37 11.18 -20.74 10.38
CA THR A 37 10.86 -19.33 10.31
C THR A 37 12.14 -18.57 10.62
N ALA A 38 12.82 -18.10 9.58
CA ALA A 38 13.82 -17.07 9.71
C ALA A 38 13.08 -15.82 10.21
N SER A 39 13.10 -15.62 11.53
CA SER A 39 12.78 -14.35 12.14
C SER A 39 13.85 -13.37 11.68
N VAL A 40 13.57 -12.63 10.62
CA VAL A 40 14.30 -11.40 10.32
C VAL A 40 13.92 -10.47 11.46
N SER A 41 14.80 -10.36 12.46
CA SER A 41 14.72 -9.32 13.46
C SER A 41 14.76 -7.99 12.70
N ALA A 42 13.59 -7.34 12.60
CA ALA A 42 13.54 -5.95 12.26
C ALA A 42 14.31 -5.21 13.36
N GLU A 43 15.57 -4.91 13.11
CA GLU A 43 16.25 -3.85 13.85
C GLU A 43 15.42 -2.60 13.59
N SER A 44 14.61 -2.23 14.56
CA SER A 44 13.95 -0.94 14.59
C SER A 44 15.08 0.10 14.69
N VAL A 45 15.45 0.64 13.55
CA VAL A 45 16.27 1.86 13.53
C VAL A 45 15.44 2.91 14.25
N GLN A 46 15.75 3.14 15.52
CA GLN A 46 15.14 4.22 16.29
C GLN A 46 15.65 5.54 15.71
N LEU A 47 14.84 6.13 14.83
CA LEU A 47 15.08 7.49 14.35
C LEU A 47 15.04 8.44 15.53
N ASP A 48 16.04 9.29 15.65
CA ASP A 48 16.02 10.39 16.60
C ASP A 48 14.97 11.43 16.17
N LEU A 49 13.80 11.37 16.81
CA LEU A 49 12.65 12.21 16.47
C LEU A 49 12.92 13.70 16.58
N SER A 50 13.97 14.12 17.32
CA SER A 50 14.35 15.52 17.43
C SER A 50 14.91 16.10 16.13
N LYS A 51 15.38 15.23 15.23
CA LYS A 51 15.97 15.58 13.94
C LYS A 51 15.01 15.40 12.77
N VAL A 52 13.81 14.92 13.05
CA VAL A 52 12.77 14.68 12.04
C VAL A 52 11.97 15.96 11.84
N LYS A 53 11.84 16.39 10.58
CA LYS A 53 10.88 17.41 10.18
C LYS A 53 9.86 16.79 9.24
N ILE A 54 8.62 17.06 9.53
CA ILE A 54 7.47 16.63 8.70
C ILE A 54 6.72 17.87 8.21
N GLU A 55 6.11 17.74 7.06
CA GLU A 55 5.22 18.78 6.54
C GLU A 55 4.06 19.01 7.52
N PRO A 56 3.69 20.27 7.83
CA PRO A 56 2.58 20.54 8.75
C PRO A 56 1.26 20.05 8.17
N LEU A 57 0.34 19.72 9.06
CA LEU A 57 -1.01 19.34 8.66
C LEU A 57 -1.71 20.51 7.96
N PHE A 58 -2.53 20.19 6.96
CA PHE A 58 -3.41 21.16 6.33
C PHE A 58 -4.45 21.68 7.32
N GLU A 59 -4.68 22.98 7.32
CA GLU A 59 -5.72 23.61 8.13
C GLU A 59 -7.09 23.51 7.45
N GLU A 60 -7.12 23.40 6.13
CA GLU A 60 -8.33 23.26 5.35
C GLU A 60 -8.80 21.80 5.34
N PHE A 61 -10.10 21.60 5.49
CA PHE A 61 -10.71 20.28 5.41
C PHE A 61 -11.09 19.95 3.97
N VAL A 62 -10.79 18.72 3.54
CA VAL A 62 -11.37 18.15 2.34
C VAL A 62 -12.72 17.52 2.70
N ASP A 63 -13.75 17.80 1.92
CA ASP A 63 -15.05 17.16 2.12
C ASP A 63 -15.01 15.68 1.73
N PHE A 64 -15.86 14.89 2.36
CA PHE A 64 -15.87 13.44 2.16
C PHE A 64 -16.18 13.05 0.72
N ASP A 65 -17.06 13.76 0.04
CA ASP A 65 -17.45 13.46 -1.35
C ASP A 65 -16.27 13.67 -2.31
N THR A 66 -15.45 14.68 -2.07
CA THR A 66 -14.22 14.93 -2.83
C THR A 66 -13.20 13.84 -2.56
N PHE A 67 -12.97 13.49 -1.29
CA PHE A 67 -12.05 12.41 -0.92
C PHE A 67 -12.49 11.05 -1.49
N ALA A 68 -13.78 10.74 -1.42
CA ALA A 68 -14.35 9.48 -1.92
C ALA A 68 -14.22 9.28 -3.43
N LYS A 69 -13.93 10.33 -4.20
CA LYS A 69 -13.62 10.24 -5.62
C LYS A 69 -12.22 9.68 -5.89
N SER A 70 -11.35 9.68 -4.89
CA SER A 70 -10.00 9.11 -5.02
C SER A 70 -10.06 7.60 -4.89
N ASP A 71 -9.50 6.89 -5.87
CA ASP A 71 -9.50 5.42 -5.88
C ASP A 71 -8.11 4.88 -5.50
N PHE A 72 -7.92 4.67 -4.20
CA PHE A 72 -6.72 4.05 -3.66
C PHE A 72 -6.86 2.53 -3.69
N ARG A 73 -5.88 1.86 -4.29
CA ARG A 73 -5.86 0.41 -4.45
C ARG A 73 -4.55 -0.18 -3.97
N VAL A 74 -4.66 -1.41 -3.48
CA VAL A 74 -3.50 -2.27 -3.29
C VAL A 74 -3.00 -2.73 -4.65
N VAL A 75 -1.72 -2.57 -4.90
CA VAL A 75 -1.07 -2.99 -6.14
C VAL A 75 0.15 -3.84 -5.83
N LYS A 76 0.41 -4.84 -6.68
CA LYS A 76 1.62 -5.67 -6.60
C LYS A 76 2.60 -5.29 -7.69
N ILE A 77 3.86 -5.11 -7.31
CA ILE A 77 4.93 -4.78 -8.25
C ILE A 77 5.40 -6.06 -8.92
N GLU A 78 5.07 -6.24 -10.19
CA GLU A 78 5.50 -7.39 -10.99
C GLU A 78 6.85 -7.16 -11.64
N ALA A 79 7.12 -5.94 -12.07
CA ALA A 79 8.40 -5.52 -12.62
C ALA A 79 8.72 -4.07 -12.25
N CYS A 80 9.99 -3.79 -12.10
CA CYS A 80 10.50 -2.46 -11.86
C CYS A 80 11.77 -2.27 -12.69
N GLU A 81 11.85 -1.17 -13.43
CA GLU A 81 12.95 -0.86 -14.34
C GLU A 81 13.38 0.59 -14.17
N ALA A 82 14.69 0.83 -14.21
CA ALA A 82 15.22 2.18 -14.30
C ALA A 82 14.92 2.79 -15.67
N VAL A 83 14.48 4.05 -15.70
CA VAL A 83 14.22 4.76 -16.95
C VAL A 83 15.54 5.27 -17.53
N PRO A 84 15.98 4.83 -18.74
CA PRO A 84 17.32 5.10 -19.27
C PRO A 84 17.67 6.58 -19.40
N LYS A 85 16.67 7.43 -19.58
CA LYS A 85 16.81 8.89 -19.75
C LYS A 85 16.68 9.69 -18.46
N SER A 86 16.49 9.02 -17.32
CA SER A 86 16.33 9.67 -16.03
C SER A 86 17.04 8.88 -14.94
N LYS A 87 17.84 9.57 -14.15
CA LYS A 87 18.49 8.96 -12.97
C LYS A 87 17.56 8.82 -11.77
N LYS A 88 16.39 9.47 -11.80
CA LYS A 88 15.47 9.55 -10.67
C LYS A 88 14.23 8.69 -10.84
N LEU A 89 13.87 8.35 -12.08
CA LEU A 89 12.62 7.67 -12.38
C LEU A 89 12.80 6.16 -12.44
N LEU A 90 11.89 5.47 -11.77
CA LEU A 90 11.62 4.06 -11.94
C LEU A 90 10.29 3.87 -12.65
N LYS A 91 10.26 2.92 -13.58
CA LYS A 91 9.05 2.46 -14.26
C LYS A 91 8.57 1.18 -13.60
N PHE A 92 7.35 1.21 -13.13
CA PHE A 92 6.68 0.08 -12.49
C PHE A 92 5.67 -0.54 -13.41
N THR A 93 5.67 -1.87 -13.48
CA THR A 93 4.59 -2.67 -14.02
C THR A 93 3.84 -3.31 -12.86
N LEU A 94 2.58 -2.92 -12.69
CA LEU A 94 1.78 -3.22 -11.51
C LEU A 94 0.59 -4.08 -11.87
N ASN A 95 0.28 -4.99 -10.97
CA ASN A 95 -0.99 -5.69 -10.95
C ASN A 95 -1.93 -4.95 -9.98
N ASP A 96 -3.01 -4.42 -10.48
CA ASP A 96 -4.05 -3.70 -9.72
C ASP A 96 -5.33 -4.52 -9.56
N GLY A 97 -5.25 -5.83 -9.76
CA GLY A 97 -6.37 -6.76 -9.68
C GLY A 97 -7.19 -6.85 -10.98
N THR A 98 -6.84 -6.08 -12.02
CA THR A 98 -7.46 -6.18 -13.34
C THR A 98 -6.58 -7.01 -14.30
N ASP A 99 -7.15 -7.43 -15.43
CA ASP A 99 -6.42 -8.19 -16.46
C ASP A 99 -5.34 -7.35 -17.17
N LYS A 100 -5.48 -6.04 -17.13
CA LYS A 100 -4.53 -5.11 -17.71
C LYS A 100 -3.45 -4.72 -16.70
N LYS A 101 -2.19 -4.85 -17.09
CA LYS A 101 -1.07 -4.34 -16.28
C LYS A 101 -1.04 -2.81 -16.33
N ARG A 102 -0.88 -2.20 -15.17
CA ARG A 102 -0.78 -0.75 -15.02
C ARG A 102 0.67 -0.31 -15.03
N THR A 103 0.97 0.74 -15.76
CA THR A 103 2.30 1.37 -15.74
C THR A 103 2.25 2.64 -14.91
N ILE A 104 3.15 2.75 -13.93
CA ILE A 104 3.34 3.97 -13.15
C ILE A 104 4.83 4.31 -13.14
N LEU A 105 5.15 5.60 -13.30
CA LEU A 105 6.50 6.12 -13.10
C LEU A 105 6.56 6.87 -11.77
N SER A 106 7.63 6.65 -11.02
CA SER A 106 7.87 7.34 -9.76
C SER A 106 9.32 7.76 -9.61
N GLY A 107 9.54 8.93 -9.05
CA GLY A 107 10.87 9.52 -8.85
C GLY A 107 11.60 9.01 -7.61
N ILE A 108 11.61 7.71 -7.37
CA ILE A 108 12.13 7.11 -6.14
C ILE A 108 13.42 6.31 -6.33
N HIS A 109 14.06 6.40 -7.49
CA HIS A 109 15.29 5.64 -7.79
C HIS A 109 16.47 6.04 -6.89
N GLU A 110 16.47 7.23 -6.31
CA GLU A 110 17.51 7.65 -5.34
C GLU A 110 17.38 6.94 -3.99
N TYR A 111 16.22 6.33 -3.71
CA TYR A 111 15.90 5.67 -2.43
C TYR A 111 15.82 4.15 -2.53
N TYR A 112 15.52 3.62 -3.70
CA TYR A 112 15.31 2.18 -3.92
C TYR A 112 15.93 1.70 -5.23
N GLU A 113 16.56 0.53 -5.17
CA GLU A 113 16.95 -0.20 -6.36
C GLU A 113 15.76 -1.02 -6.91
N PRO A 114 15.64 -1.17 -8.24
CA PRO A 114 14.54 -1.92 -8.86
C PRO A 114 14.33 -3.31 -8.27
N GLU A 115 15.41 -4.03 -7.99
CA GLU A 115 15.39 -5.41 -7.48
C GLU A 115 14.77 -5.52 -6.08
N GLN A 116 14.85 -4.46 -5.28
CA GLN A 116 14.30 -4.42 -3.93
C GLN A 116 12.77 -4.30 -3.92
N LEU A 117 12.20 -3.82 -5.01
CA LEU A 117 10.79 -3.48 -5.12
C LEU A 117 9.96 -4.54 -5.82
N VAL A 118 10.56 -5.36 -6.68
CA VAL A 118 9.85 -6.43 -7.38
C VAL A 118 9.29 -7.44 -6.38
N GLY A 119 8.03 -7.79 -6.55
CA GLY A 119 7.30 -8.70 -5.67
C GLY A 119 6.66 -8.04 -4.45
N LYS A 120 6.91 -6.75 -4.20
CA LYS A 120 6.34 -6.02 -3.07
C LYS A 120 4.91 -5.58 -3.34
N THR A 121 4.15 -5.46 -2.26
CA THR A 121 2.77 -4.97 -2.26
C THR A 121 2.75 -3.55 -1.73
N CYS A 122 2.13 -2.63 -2.44
CA CYS A 122 2.08 -1.22 -2.07
C CYS A 122 0.73 -0.58 -2.40
N VAL A 123 0.63 0.72 -2.17
CA VAL A 123 -0.58 1.51 -2.39
C VAL A 123 -0.40 2.43 -3.58
N ALA A 124 -1.38 2.49 -4.46
CA ALA A 124 -1.44 3.44 -5.55
C ALA A 124 -2.81 4.12 -5.65
N ILE A 125 -2.82 5.37 -6.07
CA ILE A 125 -4.04 6.00 -6.57
C ILE A 125 -4.15 5.71 -8.06
N THR A 126 -5.27 5.13 -8.47
CA THR A 126 -5.44 4.53 -9.80
C THR A 126 -6.27 5.36 -10.76
N ASN A 127 -7.06 6.30 -10.26
CA ASN A 127 -7.96 7.11 -11.06
C ASN A 127 -7.45 8.52 -11.37
N LEU A 128 -6.14 8.68 -11.43
CA LEU A 128 -5.53 9.90 -11.95
C LEU A 128 -5.49 9.90 -13.48
N PRO A 129 -5.58 11.06 -14.13
CA PRO A 129 -5.35 11.18 -15.55
C PRO A 129 -3.97 10.66 -15.93
N THR A 130 -3.88 9.94 -17.04
CA THR A 130 -2.60 9.47 -17.57
C THR A 130 -1.67 10.65 -17.87
N ARG A 131 -0.46 10.61 -17.33
CA ARG A 131 0.56 11.62 -17.51
C ARG A 131 1.73 11.05 -18.30
N MET A 132 2.13 11.74 -19.36
CA MET A 132 3.34 11.37 -20.11
C MET A 132 4.58 11.85 -19.39
N MET A 133 5.48 10.92 -19.06
CA MET A 133 6.76 11.20 -18.40
C MET A 133 7.87 10.52 -19.20
N MET A 134 8.82 11.29 -19.73
CA MET A 134 9.90 10.79 -20.59
C MET A 134 9.41 9.92 -21.79
N GLY A 135 8.23 10.23 -22.33
CA GLY A 135 7.62 9.48 -23.42
C GLY A 135 6.90 8.20 -23.00
N ILE A 136 6.80 7.92 -21.70
CA ILE A 136 6.11 6.76 -21.14
C ILE A 136 4.83 7.22 -20.41
N PRO A 137 3.67 6.59 -20.67
CA PRO A 137 2.45 6.93 -19.95
C PRO A 137 2.49 6.42 -18.53
N SER A 138 2.27 7.31 -17.54
CA SER A 138 2.07 6.96 -16.13
C SER A 138 0.57 7.01 -15.82
N GLU A 139 0.01 5.88 -15.40
CA GLU A 139 -1.43 5.66 -15.23
C GLU A 139 -1.85 5.68 -13.74
N GLY A 140 -1.25 6.54 -12.96
CA GLY A 140 -1.52 6.69 -11.54
C GLY A 140 -0.30 7.17 -10.77
N MET A 141 -0.33 7.03 -9.45
CA MET A 141 0.77 7.43 -8.57
C MET A 141 0.91 6.45 -7.41
N LEU A 142 2.13 6.04 -7.11
CA LEU A 142 2.45 5.31 -5.89
C LEU A 142 2.45 6.24 -4.69
N ILE A 143 1.98 5.75 -3.56
CA ILE A 143 1.90 6.53 -2.32
C ILE A 143 3.15 6.27 -1.49
N SER A 144 3.81 7.35 -1.09
CA SER A 144 5.03 7.32 -0.28
C SER A 144 4.92 8.30 0.87
N ALA A 145 5.55 7.98 1.98
CA ALA A 145 5.77 8.93 3.08
C ALA A 145 7.07 9.70 2.82
N VAL A 146 7.00 11.01 2.90
CA VAL A 146 8.15 11.90 2.72
C VAL A 146 8.36 12.69 4.01
N TYR A 147 9.59 12.79 4.43
CA TYR A 147 10.02 13.53 5.62
C TYR A 147 11.45 14.04 5.44
N GLU A 148 11.90 14.96 6.28
CA GLU A 148 13.29 15.38 6.36
C GLU A 148 13.92 14.83 7.63
N TYR A 149 15.10 14.25 7.50
CA TYR A 149 15.89 13.77 8.62
C TYR A 149 17.32 14.32 8.54
N ASP A 150 17.73 15.04 9.56
CA ASP A 150 19.07 15.64 9.66
C ASP A 150 19.46 16.47 8.42
N GLY A 151 18.49 17.22 7.85
CA GLY A 151 18.67 18.08 6.67
C GLY A 151 18.61 17.34 5.33
N HIS A 152 18.30 16.05 5.31
CA HIS A 152 18.15 15.24 4.10
C HIS A 152 16.72 14.74 3.93
N GLU A 153 16.21 14.77 2.71
CA GLU A 153 14.91 14.18 2.41
C GLU A 153 14.97 12.64 2.55
N GLY A 154 14.04 12.11 3.32
CA GLY A 154 13.77 10.68 3.41
C GLY A 154 12.46 10.34 2.73
N LEU A 155 12.41 9.20 2.06
CA LEU A 155 11.21 8.71 1.40
C LEU A 155 11.04 7.23 1.66
N ASN A 156 9.85 6.84 2.10
CA ASN A 156 9.46 5.44 2.24
C ASN A 156 8.20 5.16 1.43
N LEU A 157 8.29 4.22 0.52
CA LEU A 157 7.14 3.69 -0.19
C LEU A 157 6.23 2.96 0.80
N LEU A 158 4.91 3.22 0.76
CA LEU A 158 3.97 2.51 1.60
C LEU A 158 3.85 1.06 1.14
N MET A 159 4.52 0.17 1.87
CA MET A 159 4.47 -1.27 1.64
C MET A 159 3.47 -1.92 2.58
N LEU A 160 2.72 -2.85 2.06
CA LEU A 160 1.71 -3.62 2.77
C LEU A 160 2.13 -5.09 2.87
N ASP A 161 1.39 -5.84 3.67
CA ASP A 161 1.55 -7.29 3.74
C ASP A 161 1.26 -7.93 2.37
N ASP A 162 2.14 -8.81 1.91
CA ASP A 162 2.04 -9.47 0.61
C ASP A 162 0.86 -10.46 0.52
N ALA A 163 0.24 -10.80 1.66
CA ALA A 163 -1.00 -11.60 1.69
C ALA A 163 -2.23 -10.82 1.22
N ILE A 164 -2.18 -9.49 1.19
CA ILE A 164 -3.30 -8.67 0.73
C ILE A 164 -3.43 -8.80 -0.79
N PRO A 165 -4.63 -9.12 -1.31
CA PRO A 165 -4.81 -9.28 -2.74
C PRO A 165 -4.69 -7.96 -3.50
N ALA A 166 -4.11 -8.03 -4.71
CA ALA A 166 -4.08 -6.91 -5.62
C ALA A 166 -5.51 -6.45 -5.97
N GLY A 167 -5.71 -5.14 -6.04
CA GLY A 167 -7.01 -4.54 -6.34
C GLY A 167 -7.89 -4.28 -5.11
N ALA A 168 -7.47 -4.68 -3.92
CA ALA A 168 -8.20 -4.33 -2.70
C ALA A 168 -8.27 -2.81 -2.55
N LYS A 169 -9.49 -2.29 -2.31
CA LYS A 169 -9.71 -0.85 -2.16
C LYS A 169 -9.37 -0.40 -0.74
N LEU A 170 -8.72 0.75 -0.65
CA LEU A 170 -8.49 1.44 0.61
C LEU A 170 -9.56 2.52 0.83
N TYR A 171 -9.96 2.67 2.07
CA TYR A 171 -10.97 3.64 2.52
C TYR A 171 -10.39 4.61 3.53
#